data_dd26f325752533627faa380ce24bcfed
#
_entry.id   dd26f325752533627faa380ce24bcfed
#
_cell.length_a   1.000
_cell.length_b   1.000
_cell.length_c   1.000
_cell.angle_alpha   90.00
_cell.angle_beta   90.00
_cell.angle_gamma   90.00
#
_symmetry.space_group_name_H-M   'P 1'
#
loop_
_entity.id
_entity.type
_entity.pdbx_description
1 polymer ?
#
loop_
_entity_poly.entity_id
_entity_poly.type
_entity_poly.pdbx_seq_one_letter_code
_entity_poly.pdbx_strand_id
1 'polypeptide(L)'
;MHTLVQICHLSLRDYLHERLLSACAVLGLAAVLAPLLILFGVKFGVVETLTERLRSDPATLEISPVGSGHFSAADMDRWRDDGRVAFVMPRTRTLAATVELLPERGTPLHVSMEPTGHEDPLLARHALPVPALLLDSEDDPDHPGRLRTRAAASGVVLSAPVAERLGLRAGDQLTGRLERTRNGKVQAVRLPLKVIGVLPLAAQQKNVAYVPLPFLEAAEDYRDGRAVPLFGPEHAADGDQPPAERLYAGFRLYARSLDDVTPLRDFFQQQGITVHTEAEAIDQVRRLSTSLDIIFLLIGGAAAAGFTASTTSST
;
A
#
# COMPACT_ATOMS: atom_id res chain seq x y z
N MET A 1 54.04 -12.21 28.04
CA MET A 1 53.11 -13.21 27.49
C MET A 1 53.12 -14.54 28.28
N HIS A 2 54.22 -15.07 28.78
CA HIS A 2 54.27 -16.32 29.57
C HIS A 2 53.48 -16.28 30.88
N THR A 3 53.50 -15.17 31.63
CA THR A 3 52.80 -15.01 32.91
C THR A 3 51.25 -15.05 32.74
N LEU A 4 50.68 -14.44 31.70
CA LEU A 4 49.22 -14.47 31.42
C LEU A 4 48.74 -15.90 31.09
N VAL A 5 49.51 -16.64 30.32
CA VAL A 5 49.23 -18.06 29.96
C VAL A 5 49.30 -18.96 31.21
N GLN A 6 50.26 -18.75 32.10
CA GLN A 6 50.38 -19.49 33.36
C GLN A 6 49.23 -19.18 34.32
N ILE A 7 48.78 -17.92 34.42
CA ILE A 7 47.65 -17.52 35.25
C ILE A 7 46.35 -18.16 34.71
N CYS A 8 46.13 -18.11 33.41
CA CYS A 8 44.95 -18.75 32.78
C CYS A 8 44.94 -20.28 33.00
N HIS A 9 46.12 -20.93 32.91
CA HIS A 9 46.23 -22.38 33.11
C HIS A 9 45.99 -22.77 34.57
N LEU A 10 46.50 -22.02 35.53
CA LEU A 10 46.28 -22.23 36.96
C LEU A 10 44.80 -22.00 37.33
N SER A 11 44.19 -20.92 36.85
CA SER A 11 42.75 -20.64 37.06
C SER A 11 41.84 -21.70 36.47
N LEU A 12 42.21 -22.22 35.27
CA LEU A 12 41.45 -23.31 34.64
C LEU A 12 41.55 -24.62 35.41
N ARG A 13 42.71 -24.92 36.00
CA ARG A 13 42.96 -26.11 36.81
C ARG A 13 42.27 -26.05 38.15
N ASP A 14 42.19 -24.88 38.77
CA ASP A 14 41.46 -24.62 40.02
C ASP A 14 39.96 -24.73 39.80
N TYR A 15 39.47 -24.17 38.70
CA TYR A 15 38.09 -24.29 38.25
C TYR A 15 37.64 -25.73 38.01
N LEU A 16 38.51 -26.57 37.47
CA LEU A 16 38.26 -28.00 37.24
C LEU A 16 38.41 -28.85 38.53
N HIS A 17 39.07 -28.35 39.56
CA HIS A 17 39.23 -29.06 40.84
C HIS A 17 37.97 -28.91 41.72
N GLU A 18 37.33 -27.73 41.71
CA GLU A 18 36.07 -27.45 42.42
C GLU A 18 34.85 -27.65 41.51
N ARG A 19 34.67 -28.87 40.98
CA ARG A 19 33.64 -29.18 39.95
C ARG A 19 32.23 -28.81 40.36
N LEU A 20 31.90 -28.96 41.66
CA LEU A 20 30.55 -28.73 42.14
C LEU A 20 30.24 -27.21 42.18
N LEU A 21 31.17 -26.41 42.68
CA LEU A 21 31.04 -24.96 42.75
C LEU A 21 31.04 -24.33 41.39
N SER A 22 31.90 -24.77 40.53
CA SER A 22 32.00 -24.36 39.11
C SER A 22 30.71 -24.71 38.31
N ALA A 23 30.18 -25.90 38.53
CA ALA A 23 28.93 -26.33 37.90
C ALA A 23 27.73 -25.45 38.36
N CYS A 24 27.67 -25.14 39.69
CA CYS A 24 26.63 -24.24 40.19
C CYS A 24 26.76 -22.82 39.62
N ALA A 25 27.96 -22.29 39.48
CA ALA A 25 28.19 -20.99 38.86
C ALA A 25 27.80 -20.94 37.39
N VAL A 26 28.16 -21.96 36.61
CA VAL A 26 27.79 -22.10 35.20
C VAL A 26 26.29 -22.26 35.04
N LEU A 27 25.65 -23.11 35.85
CA LEU A 27 24.21 -23.31 35.79
C LEU A 27 23.45 -22.03 36.21
N GLY A 28 23.94 -21.30 37.23
CA GLY A 28 23.35 -20.01 37.63
C GLY A 28 23.46 -18.97 36.52
N LEU A 29 24.61 -18.88 35.86
CA LEU A 29 24.79 -17.96 34.71
C LEU A 29 23.92 -18.39 33.51
N ALA A 30 23.89 -19.69 33.19
CA ALA A 30 23.07 -20.21 32.12
C ALA A 30 21.58 -19.99 32.36
N ALA A 31 21.10 -20.14 33.59
CA ALA A 31 19.70 -19.90 33.98
C ALA A 31 19.25 -18.44 33.74
N VAL A 32 20.18 -17.49 33.79
CA VAL A 32 19.91 -16.07 33.49
C VAL A 32 20.09 -15.76 32.00
N LEU A 33 21.17 -16.26 31.40
CA LEU A 33 21.50 -15.95 30.00
C LEU A 33 20.56 -16.63 29.00
N ALA A 34 20.12 -17.87 29.26
CA ALA A 34 19.30 -18.62 28.32
C ALA A 34 17.94 -17.93 28.04
N PRO A 35 17.15 -17.51 29.06
CA PRO A 35 15.93 -16.76 28.82
C PRO A 35 16.16 -15.43 28.09
N LEU A 36 17.24 -14.71 28.44
CA LEU A 36 17.59 -13.46 27.78
C LEU A 36 17.93 -13.65 26.29
N LEU A 37 18.70 -14.68 25.94
CA LEU A 37 19.02 -15.00 24.55
C LEU A 37 17.80 -15.44 23.74
N ILE A 38 16.88 -16.19 24.36
CA ILE A 38 15.61 -16.58 23.72
C ILE A 38 14.77 -15.35 23.45
N LEU A 39 14.60 -14.47 24.44
CA LEU A 39 13.85 -13.22 24.29
C LEU A 39 14.49 -12.31 23.22
N PHE A 40 15.81 -12.22 23.23
CA PHE A 40 16.57 -11.48 22.20
C PHE A 40 16.29 -12.03 20.81
N GLY A 41 16.38 -13.37 20.66
CA GLY A 41 16.07 -14.04 19.38
C GLY A 41 14.63 -13.79 18.91
N VAL A 42 13.65 -13.84 19.81
CA VAL A 42 12.26 -13.53 19.49
C VAL A 42 12.09 -12.06 19.11
N LYS A 43 12.66 -11.14 19.87
CA LYS A 43 12.55 -9.70 19.59
C LYS A 43 13.16 -9.34 18.23
N PHE A 44 14.41 -9.67 18.00
CA PHE A 44 15.14 -9.28 16.79
C PHE A 44 14.88 -10.22 15.60
N GLY A 45 14.49 -11.47 15.83
CA GLY A 45 14.14 -12.40 14.75
C GLY A 45 12.70 -12.25 14.28
N VAL A 46 11.74 -12.21 15.18
CA VAL A 46 10.31 -12.23 14.81
C VAL A 46 9.74 -10.82 14.70
N VAL A 47 9.88 -10.01 15.75
CA VAL A 47 9.24 -8.67 15.79
C VAL A 47 9.84 -7.75 14.73
N GLU A 48 11.16 -7.73 14.60
CA GLU A 48 11.82 -6.91 13.57
C GLU A 48 11.42 -7.33 12.17
N THR A 49 11.38 -8.65 11.91
CA THR A 49 10.94 -9.18 10.61
C THR A 49 9.48 -8.81 10.30
N LEU A 50 8.58 -8.88 11.29
CA LEU A 50 7.19 -8.46 11.12
C LEU A 50 7.08 -6.96 10.87
N THR A 51 7.80 -6.15 11.63
CA THR A 51 7.82 -4.70 11.46
C THR A 51 8.36 -4.31 10.08
N GLU A 52 9.42 -4.96 9.62
CA GLU A 52 9.98 -4.70 8.31
C GLU A 52 9.03 -5.11 7.18
N ARG A 53 8.31 -6.20 7.33
CA ARG A 53 7.23 -6.59 6.39
C ARG A 53 6.13 -5.53 6.33
N LEU A 54 5.65 -5.07 7.48
CA LEU A 54 4.64 -4.01 7.55
C LEU A 54 5.13 -2.69 6.91
N ARG A 55 6.39 -2.31 7.13
CA ARG A 55 7.01 -1.12 6.51
C ARG A 55 7.19 -1.28 5.02
N SER A 56 7.47 -2.49 4.60
CA SER A 56 7.79 -2.76 3.21
C SER A 56 6.56 -2.94 2.33
N ASP A 57 5.38 -3.16 2.88
CA ASP A 57 4.14 -3.34 2.13
C ASP A 57 3.35 -2.01 2.04
N PRO A 58 3.21 -1.39 0.85
CA PRO A 58 2.41 -0.17 0.69
C PRO A 58 0.96 -0.35 1.16
N ALA A 59 0.39 -1.56 1.03
CA ALA A 59 -0.98 -1.83 1.47
C ALA A 59 -1.18 -1.57 2.97
N THR A 60 -0.13 -1.74 3.78
CA THR A 60 -0.18 -1.44 5.22
C THR A 60 -0.38 0.04 5.52
N LEU A 61 0.08 0.92 4.63
CA LEU A 61 -0.04 2.37 4.75
C LEU A 61 -1.33 2.90 4.10
N GLU A 62 -2.07 2.05 3.39
CA GLU A 62 -3.29 2.46 2.69
C GLU A 62 -4.44 2.72 3.65
N ILE A 63 -5.11 3.82 3.44
CA ILE A 63 -6.32 4.25 4.14
C ILE A 63 -7.39 4.54 3.10
N SER A 64 -8.53 3.88 3.22
CA SER A 64 -9.66 4.08 2.30
C SER A 64 -10.98 4.11 3.07
N PRO A 65 -11.98 4.91 2.65
CA PRO A 65 -13.25 4.98 3.35
C PRO A 65 -14.03 3.66 3.21
N VAL A 66 -14.76 3.33 4.26
CA VAL A 66 -15.72 2.22 4.25
C VAL A 66 -17.05 2.75 3.69
N GLY A 67 -17.45 2.20 2.55
CA GLY A 67 -18.66 2.65 1.85
C GLY A 67 -18.43 3.86 0.93
N SER A 68 -19.53 4.50 0.52
CA SER A 68 -19.49 5.67 -0.36
C SER A 68 -19.76 6.94 0.43
N GLY A 69 -18.98 7.96 0.17
CA GLY A 69 -19.10 9.29 0.74
C GLY A 69 -19.32 10.37 -0.33
N HIS A 70 -19.11 11.63 0.06
CA HIS A 70 -19.16 12.79 -0.81
C HIS A 70 -17.92 13.65 -0.51
N PHE A 71 -16.83 13.38 -1.23
CA PHE A 71 -15.56 14.04 -1.02
C PHE A 71 -15.26 15.00 -2.17
N SER A 72 -14.92 16.23 -1.87
CA SER A 72 -14.56 17.23 -2.86
C SER A 72 -13.05 17.18 -3.22
N ALA A 73 -12.69 17.84 -4.33
CA ALA A 73 -11.28 18.05 -4.65
C ALA A 73 -10.55 18.85 -3.56
N ALA A 74 -11.24 19.82 -2.94
CA ALA A 74 -10.69 20.62 -1.85
C ALA A 74 -10.37 19.79 -0.58
N ASP A 75 -11.13 18.72 -0.32
CA ASP A 75 -10.81 17.79 0.76
C ASP A 75 -9.50 17.04 0.46
N MET A 76 -9.33 16.58 -0.80
CA MET A 76 -8.10 15.91 -1.22
C MET A 76 -6.88 16.82 -1.10
N ASP A 77 -7.01 18.10 -1.50
CA ASP A 77 -5.93 19.07 -1.40
C ASP A 77 -5.56 19.33 0.07
N ARG A 78 -6.56 19.49 0.94
CA ARG A 78 -6.33 19.65 2.38
C ARG A 78 -5.62 18.46 3.00
N TRP A 79 -5.97 17.23 2.61
CA TRP A 79 -5.31 16.03 3.11
C TRP A 79 -3.92 15.84 2.51
N ARG A 80 -3.69 16.28 1.28
CA ARG A 80 -2.35 16.27 0.64
C ARG A 80 -1.38 17.19 1.38
N ASP A 81 -1.87 18.32 1.90
CA ASP A 81 -1.06 19.27 2.67
C ASP A 81 -0.76 18.79 4.10
N ASP A 82 -1.44 17.74 4.57
CA ASP A 82 -1.14 17.12 5.88
C ASP A 82 0.21 16.39 5.82
N GLY A 83 1.15 16.79 6.66
CA GLY A 83 2.50 16.20 6.71
C GLY A 83 2.55 14.70 6.98
N ARG A 84 1.47 14.10 7.49
CA ARG A 84 1.31 12.66 7.75
C ARG A 84 0.92 11.88 6.49
N VAL A 85 0.46 12.55 5.45
CA VAL A 85 0.01 11.95 4.19
C VAL A 85 1.16 11.95 3.18
N ALA A 86 1.41 10.80 2.56
CA ALA A 86 2.36 10.65 1.47
C ALA A 86 1.70 10.82 0.10
N PHE A 87 0.45 10.33 -0.03
CA PHE A 87 -0.29 10.36 -1.28
C PHE A 87 -1.79 10.31 -1.01
N VAL A 88 -2.58 11.02 -1.80
CA VAL A 88 -4.04 10.92 -1.81
C VAL A 88 -4.59 11.04 -3.22
N MET A 89 -5.53 10.15 -3.55
CA MET A 89 -6.19 10.10 -4.86
C MET A 89 -7.69 9.85 -4.66
N PRO A 90 -8.57 10.67 -5.26
CA PRO A 90 -10.00 10.43 -5.20
C PRO A 90 -10.40 9.18 -6.00
N ARG A 91 -11.46 8.50 -5.57
CA ARG A 91 -12.07 7.35 -6.23
C ARG A 91 -13.49 7.67 -6.67
N THR A 92 -13.83 7.32 -7.89
CA THR A 92 -15.21 7.37 -8.39
C THR A 92 -16.05 6.23 -7.78
N ARG A 93 -17.34 6.20 -8.10
CA ARG A 93 -18.24 5.13 -7.62
C ARG A 93 -17.78 3.77 -8.14
N THR A 94 -17.72 2.78 -7.26
CA THR A 94 -17.23 1.43 -7.57
C THR A 94 -17.96 0.79 -8.77
N LEU A 95 -19.29 0.99 -8.87
CA LEU A 95 -20.08 0.46 -10.00
C LEU A 95 -19.71 1.12 -11.33
N ALA A 96 -19.29 2.39 -11.31
CA ALA A 96 -18.83 3.10 -12.50
C ALA A 96 -17.36 2.81 -12.82
N ALA A 97 -16.60 2.40 -11.84
CA ALA A 97 -15.17 2.08 -11.94
C ALA A 97 -14.91 0.65 -12.41
N THR A 98 -15.54 0.22 -13.50
CA THR A 98 -15.33 -1.10 -14.11
C THR A 98 -15.11 -0.98 -15.62
N VAL A 99 -14.39 -1.89 -16.22
CA VAL A 99 -14.17 -1.96 -17.66
C VAL A 99 -14.11 -3.42 -18.10
N GLU A 100 -14.63 -3.70 -19.29
CA GLU A 100 -14.42 -4.97 -19.94
C GLU A 100 -13.18 -4.87 -20.83
N LEU A 101 -12.16 -5.66 -20.52
CA LEU A 101 -10.93 -5.74 -21.28
C LEU A 101 -11.08 -6.78 -22.38
N LEU A 102 -10.84 -6.35 -23.61
CA LEU A 102 -10.94 -7.16 -24.84
C LEU A 102 -9.52 -7.35 -25.39
N PRO A 103 -8.89 -8.51 -25.15
CA PRO A 103 -7.60 -8.83 -25.79
C PRO A 103 -7.81 -9.09 -27.29
N GLU A 104 -6.76 -8.97 -28.09
CA GLU A 104 -6.83 -9.32 -29.52
C GLU A 104 -7.24 -10.79 -29.76
N ARG A 105 -6.83 -11.66 -28.84
CA ARG A 105 -7.17 -13.09 -28.82
C ARG A 105 -7.50 -13.52 -27.41
N GLY A 106 -8.60 -14.23 -27.22
CA GLY A 106 -9.00 -14.74 -25.91
C GLY A 106 -10.40 -14.30 -25.48
N THR A 107 -10.72 -14.51 -24.22
CA THR A 107 -12.03 -14.21 -23.64
C THR A 107 -12.00 -12.84 -22.98
N PRO A 108 -13.02 -12.00 -23.18
CA PRO A 108 -13.16 -10.74 -22.46
C PRO A 108 -13.15 -10.92 -20.94
N LEU A 109 -12.61 -9.94 -20.23
CA LEU A 109 -12.52 -9.97 -18.77
C LEU A 109 -13.02 -8.65 -18.17
N HIS A 110 -14.01 -8.73 -17.28
CA HIS A 110 -14.42 -7.59 -16.48
C HIS A 110 -13.43 -7.36 -15.33
N VAL A 111 -12.94 -6.14 -15.22
CA VAL A 111 -12.00 -5.74 -14.18
C VAL A 111 -12.45 -4.44 -13.52
N SER A 112 -12.07 -4.27 -12.25
CA SER A 112 -12.23 -2.99 -11.57
C SER A 112 -11.12 -2.04 -12.00
N MET A 113 -11.46 -0.76 -12.13
CA MET A 113 -10.49 0.29 -12.36
C MET A 113 -10.16 1.02 -11.05
N GLU A 114 -8.89 1.30 -10.83
CA GLU A 114 -8.41 2.10 -9.71
C GLU A 114 -7.64 3.32 -10.24
N PRO A 115 -7.89 4.50 -9.71
CA PRO A 115 -7.17 5.68 -10.12
C PRO A 115 -5.74 5.65 -9.59
N THR A 116 -4.82 6.10 -10.40
CA THR A 116 -3.42 6.27 -10.03
C THR A 116 -2.86 7.55 -10.63
N GLY A 117 -1.75 8.02 -10.10
CA GLY A 117 -1.13 9.25 -10.50
C GLY A 117 0.34 9.31 -10.13
N HIS A 118 0.89 10.50 -10.28
CA HIS A 118 2.28 10.77 -9.94
C HIS A 118 2.52 10.50 -8.43
N GLU A 119 3.67 9.92 -8.12
CA GLU A 119 4.08 9.58 -6.74
C GLU A 119 3.21 8.52 -6.04
N ASP A 120 2.42 7.73 -6.78
CA ASP A 120 1.69 6.61 -6.19
C ASP A 120 2.68 5.60 -5.57
N PRO A 121 2.66 5.41 -4.23
CA PRO A 121 3.63 4.54 -3.54
C PRO A 121 3.59 3.09 -4.02
N LEU A 122 2.42 2.60 -4.47
CA LEU A 122 2.27 1.26 -5.00
C LEU A 122 3.06 1.06 -6.29
N LEU A 123 2.95 2.03 -7.22
CA LEU A 123 3.68 1.95 -8.50
C LEU A 123 5.18 2.22 -8.30
N ALA A 124 5.52 3.23 -7.48
CA ALA A 124 6.91 3.61 -7.20
C ALA A 124 7.71 2.45 -6.59
N ARG A 125 7.10 1.70 -5.66
CA ARG A 125 7.75 0.53 -5.05
C ARG A 125 8.14 -0.55 -6.05
N HIS A 126 7.32 -0.74 -7.09
CA HIS A 126 7.57 -1.74 -8.13
C HIS A 126 8.26 -1.18 -9.37
N ALA A 127 8.78 0.06 -9.29
CA ALA A 127 9.42 0.77 -10.40
C ALA A 127 8.56 0.78 -11.69
N LEU A 128 7.23 0.89 -11.52
CA LEU A 128 6.28 0.89 -12.64
C LEU A 128 6.02 2.33 -13.10
N PRO A 129 5.86 2.54 -14.41
CA PRO A 129 5.50 3.83 -14.94
C PRO A 129 4.09 4.23 -14.53
N VAL A 130 3.86 5.53 -14.40
CA VAL A 130 2.53 6.08 -14.09
C VAL A 130 1.70 6.11 -15.37
N PRO A 131 0.48 5.54 -15.36
CA PRO A 131 -0.45 5.63 -16.48
C PRO A 131 -0.79 7.08 -16.83
N ALA A 132 -0.78 7.37 -18.12
CA ALA A 132 -1.14 8.69 -18.65
C ALA A 132 -2.09 8.52 -19.84
N LEU A 133 -2.89 9.56 -20.09
CA LEU A 133 -3.68 9.66 -21.31
C LEU A 133 -2.76 10.12 -22.44
N LEU A 134 -2.80 9.40 -23.55
CA LEU A 134 -2.27 9.88 -24.83
C LEU A 134 -3.40 10.65 -25.52
N LEU A 135 -3.20 11.93 -25.69
CA LEU A 135 -4.21 12.82 -26.25
C LEU A 135 -3.85 13.16 -27.69
N ASP A 136 -4.77 12.91 -28.60
CA ASP A 136 -4.73 13.45 -29.97
C ASP A 136 -5.49 14.76 -29.99
N SER A 137 -4.90 15.76 -30.57
CA SER A 137 -5.52 17.06 -30.83
C SER A 137 -5.67 17.25 -32.33
N GLU A 138 -6.90 17.34 -32.79
CA GLU A 138 -7.25 17.61 -34.17
C GLU A 138 -7.97 18.97 -34.27
N ASP A 139 -7.80 19.66 -35.40
CA ASP A 139 -8.56 20.89 -35.63
C ASP A 139 -10.06 20.59 -35.68
N ASP A 140 -10.85 21.42 -35.00
CA ASP A 140 -12.31 21.30 -34.99
C ASP A 140 -12.86 21.70 -36.38
N PRO A 141 -13.42 20.78 -37.18
CA PRO A 141 -13.92 21.10 -38.50
C PRO A 141 -15.08 22.10 -38.49
N ASP A 142 -15.84 22.18 -37.38
CA ASP A 142 -16.97 23.08 -37.23
C ASP A 142 -16.59 24.44 -36.65
N HIS A 143 -15.38 24.55 -36.05
CA HIS A 143 -14.85 25.78 -35.46
C HIS A 143 -13.36 25.95 -35.77
N PRO A 144 -13.01 26.56 -36.92
CA PRO A 144 -11.60 26.77 -37.30
C PRO A 144 -10.81 27.49 -36.21
N GLY A 145 -9.64 26.92 -35.85
CA GLY A 145 -8.78 27.44 -34.79
C GLY A 145 -9.08 26.90 -33.38
N ARG A 146 -10.10 26.03 -33.22
CA ARG A 146 -10.36 25.28 -32.00
C ARG A 146 -9.83 23.86 -32.13
N LEU A 147 -9.04 23.41 -31.16
CA LEU A 147 -8.58 22.02 -31.09
C LEU A 147 -9.61 21.15 -30.38
N ARG A 148 -9.95 20.03 -30.99
CA ARG A 148 -10.65 18.93 -30.35
C ARG A 148 -9.64 17.95 -29.82
N THR A 149 -9.66 17.74 -28.50
CA THR A 149 -8.77 16.80 -27.83
C THR A 149 -9.55 15.56 -27.45
N ARG A 150 -9.06 14.38 -27.88
CA ARG A 150 -9.60 13.08 -27.49
C ARG A 150 -8.50 12.18 -26.94
N ALA A 151 -8.86 11.18 -26.15
CA ALA A 151 -7.91 10.14 -25.78
C ALA A 151 -7.65 9.22 -26.98
N ALA A 152 -6.45 9.30 -27.54
CA ALA A 152 -5.98 8.36 -28.56
C ALA A 152 -5.77 6.97 -27.96
N ALA A 153 -5.23 6.93 -26.75
CA ALA A 153 -5.09 5.72 -25.94
C ALA A 153 -4.91 6.11 -24.46
N SER A 154 -5.14 5.17 -23.56
CA SER A 154 -4.77 5.31 -22.15
C SER A 154 -3.73 4.28 -21.78
N GLY A 155 -2.67 4.71 -21.08
CA GLY A 155 -1.79 3.79 -20.37
C GLY A 155 -2.57 3.07 -19.27
N VAL A 156 -2.27 1.79 -19.07
CA VAL A 156 -2.85 0.98 -17.98
C VAL A 156 -1.78 0.10 -17.36
N VAL A 157 -1.80 0.02 -16.02
CA VAL A 157 -1.04 -0.99 -15.27
C VAL A 157 -2.02 -2.06 -14.81
N LEU A 158 -1.77 -3.31 -15.17
CA LEU A 158 -2.63 -4.44 -14.85
C LEU A 158 -2.11 -5.16 -13.61
N SER A 159 -3.00 -5.73 -12.81
CA SER A 159 -2.60 -6.72 -11.81
C SER A 159 -2.18 -8.03 -12.47
N ALA A 160 -1.27 -8.80 -11.84
CA ALA A 160 -0.80 -10.09 -12.37
C ALA A 160 -1.95 -11.04 -12.75
N PRO A 161 -3.03 -11.21 -11.93
CA PRO A 161 -4.13 -12.10 -12.30
C PRO A 161 -4.85 -11.70 -13.60
N VAL A 162 -4.94 -10.39 -13.89
CA VAL A 162 -5.53 -9.90 -15.14
C VAL A 162 -4.59 -10.16 -16.31
N ALA A 163 -3.32 -9.81 -16.15
CA ALA A 163 -2.31 -9.99 -17.20
C ALA A 163 -2.15 -11.47 -17.60
N GLU A 164 -2.10 -12.38 -16.63
CA GLU A 164 -2.02 -13.83 -16.84
C GLU A 164 -3.25 -14.39 -17.56
N ARG A 165 -4.46 -14.00 -17.12
CA ARG A 165 -5.71 -14.46 -17.74
C ARG A 165 -5.87 -14.01 -19.19
N LEU A 166 -5.41 -12.80 -19.51
CA LEU A 166 -5.49 -12.24 -20.85
C LEU A 166 -4.25 -12.54 -21.70
N GLY A 167 -3.19 -13.12 -21.10
CA GLY A 167 -1.92 -13.41 -21.77
C GLY A 167 -1.16 -12.15 -22.18
N LEU A 168 -1.33 -11.04 -21.44
CA LEU A 168 -0.78 -9.72 -21.76
C LEU A 168 0.50 -9.42 -20.98
N ARG A 169 1.36 -8.62 -21.63
CA ARG A 169 2.62 -8.12 -21.06
C ARG A 169 2.72 -6.60 -21.21
N ALA A 170 3.67 -6.00 -20.52
CA ALA A 170 4.00 -4.60 -20.75
C ALA A 170 4.40 -4.37 -22.22
N GLY A 171 3.82 -3.35 -22.83
CA GLY A 171 3.96 -3.02 -24.24
C GLY A 171 2.76 -3.43 -25.11
N ASP A 172 1.98 -4.42 -24.69
CA ASP A 172 0.83 -4.92 -25.46
C ASP A 172 -0.31 -3.89 -25.52
N GLN A 173 -1.10 -3.99 -26.58
CA GLN A 173 -2.30 -3.19 -26.77
C GLN A 173 -3.55 -4.06 -26.55
N LEU A 174 -4.59 -3.44 -26.02
CA LEU A 174 -5.90 -4.06 -25.85
C LEU A 174 -6.99 -3.00 -25.97
N THR A 175 -8.23 -3.44 -26.04
CA THR A 175 -9.38 -2.54 -26.07
C THR A 175 -10.13 -2.61 -24.76
N GLY A 176 -10.40 -1.46 -24.14
CA GLY A 176 -11.34 -1.32 -23.03
C GLY A 176 -12.74 -1.04 -23.59
N ARG A 177 -13.76 -1.74 -23.11
CA ARG A 177 -15.16 -1.52 -23.46
C ARG A 177 -15.93 -1.04 -22.23
N LEU A 178 -16.58 0.11 -22.38
CA LEU A 178 -17.48 0.65 -21.39
C LEU A 178 -18.90 0.62 -21.94
N GLU A 179 -19.86 0.19 -21.14
CA GLU A 179 -21.26 0.12 -21.52
C GLU A 179 -22.11 1.08 -20.65
N ARG A 180 -23.13 1.63 -21.28
CA ARG A 180 -24.23 2.36 -20.61
C ARG A 180 -25.57 1.97 -21.21
N THR A 181 -26.62 2.09 -20.42
CA THR A 181 -27.99 1.96 -20.92
C THR A 181 -28.64 3.34 -20.98
N ARG A 182 -29.05 3.76 -22.17
CA ARG A 182 -29.74 5.03 -22.38
C ARG A 182 -30.97 4.83 -23.23
N ASN A 183 -32.11 5.34 -22.79
CA ASN A 183 -33.43 5.19 -23.46
C ASN A 183 -33.74 3.71 -23.80
N GLY A 184 -33.43 2.78 -22.88
CA GLY A 184 -33.65 1.34 -23.08
C GLY A 184 -32.71 0.66 -24.07
N LYS A 185 -31.74 1.38 -24.64
CA LYS A 185 -30.74 0.83 -25.55
C LYS A 185 -29.37 0.75 -24.88
N VAL A 186 -28.68 -0.37 -25.05
CA VAL A 186 -27.29 -0.52 -24.62
C VAL A 186 -26.39 0.16 -25.66
N GLN A 187 -25.58 1.08 -25.18
CA GLN A 187 -24.53 1.75 -25.94
C GLN A 187 -23.18 1.34 -25.37
N ALA A 188 -22.17 1.20 -26.22
CA ALA A 188 -20.82 0.87 -25.80
C ALA A 188 -19.79 1.75 -26.52
N VAL A 189 -18.80 2.19 -25.76
CA VAL A 189 -17.61 2.84 -26.32
C VAL A 189 -16.41 1.90 -26.20
N ARG A 190 -15.57 1.90 -27.22
CA ARG A 190 -14.31 1.14 -27.24
C ARG A 190 -13.14 2.10 -27.20
N LEU A 191 -12.25 1.87 -26.27
CA LEU A 191 -11.14 2.75 -25.97
C LEU A 191 -9.84 1.97 -26.10
N PRO A 192 -8.88 2.42 -26.89
CA PRO A 192 -7.58 1.78 -26.98
C PRO A 192 -6.83 1.96 -25.66
N LEU A 193 -6.29 0.85 -25.17
CA LEU A 193 -5.48 0.80 -23.94
C LEU A 193 -4.10 0.21 -24.27
N LYS A 194 -3.07 0.73 -23.63
CA LYS A 194 -1.71 0.21 -23.71
C LYS A 194 -1.25 -0.25 -22.35
N VAL A 195 -0.88 -1.51 -22.23
CA VAL A 195 -0.29 -2.05 -21.00
C VAL A 195 1.10 -1.46 -20.83
N ILE A 196 1.31 -0.63 -19.83
CA ILE A 196 2.60 -0.02 -19.55
C ILE A 196 3.35 -0.72 -18.42
N GLY A 197 2.68 -1.60 -17.67
CA GLY A 197 3.27 -2.35 -16.59
C GLY A 197 2.32 -3.41 -16.04
N VAL A 198 2.87 -4.35 -15.29
CA VAL A 198 2.12 -5.40 -14.58
C VAL A 198 2.57 -5.43 -13.12
N LEU A 199 1.64 -5.24 -12.20
CA LEU A 199 1.87 -5.37 -10.76
C LEU A 199 1.99 -6.85 -10.38
N PRO A 200 2.99 -7.22 -9.56
CA PRO A 200 3.14 -8.60 -9.12
C PRO A 200 1.97 -9.06 -8.24
N LEU A 201 1.72 -10.36 -8.20
CA LEU A 201 0.63 -10.98 -7.42
C LEU A 201 0.69 -10.62 -5.93
N ALA A 202 1.90 -10.47 -5.38
CA ALA A 202 2.10 -10.08 -3.99
C ALA A 202 1.58 -8.65 -3.69
N ALA A 203 1.59 -7.76 -4.68
CA ALA A 203 1.12 -6.38 -4.54
C ALA A 203 -0.39 -6.23 -4.77
N GLN A 204 -0.97 -7.03 -5.68
CA GLN A 204 -2.41 -6.97 -5.99
C GLN A 204 -2.93 -8.33 -6.46
N GLN A 205 -3.80 -8.93 -5.64
CA GLN A 205 -4.39 -10.25 -5.90
C GLN A 205 -5.75 -10.18 -6.62
N LYS A 206 -6.39 -9.02 -6.62
CA LYS A 206 -7.69 -8.82 -7.27
C LYS A 206 -7.50 -8.47 -8.76
N ASN A 207 -8.55 -8.64 -9.54
CA ASN A 207 -8.58 -8.24 -10.95
C ASN A 207 -8.75 -6.72 -11.05
N VAL A 208 -7.65 -5.99 -11.13
CA VAL A 208 -7.61 -4.53 -11.15
C VAL A 208 -6.78 -4.00 -12.31
N ALA A 209 -7.25 -2.92 -12.90
CA ALA A 209 -6.56 -2.10 -13.88
C ALA A 209 -6.36 -0.68 -13.29
N TYR A 210 -5.11 -0.25 -13.15
CA TYR A 210 -4.78 1.09 -12.69
C TYR A 210 -4.73 2.04 -13.87
N VAL A 211 -5.53 3.10 -13.81
CA VAL A 211 -5.73 4.07 -14.89
C VAL A 211 -5.56 5.51 -14.38
N PRO A 212 -5.31 6.49 -15.26
CA PRO A 212 -5.33 7.89 -14.87
C PRO A 212 -6.68 8.32 -14.35
N LEU A 213 -6.73 9.19 -13.35
CA LEU A 213 -7.98 9.70 -12.79
C LEU A 213 -8.92 10.30 -13.86
N PRO A 214 -8.47 11.12 -14.83
CA PRO A 214 -9.37 11.66 -15.85
C PRO A 214 -10.04 10.59 -16.72
N PHE A 215 -9.40 9.43 -16.92
CA PHE A 215 -10.03 8.31 -17.62
C PHE A 215 -11.17 7.71 -16.78
N LEU A 216 -10.97 7.59 -15.50
CA LEU A 216 -11.96 7.04 -14.58
C LEU A 216 -13.17 7.99 -14.43
N GLU A 217 -12.92 9.29 -14.37
CA GLU A 217 -13.96 10.34 -14.36
C GLU A 217 -14.79 10.31 -15.64
N ALA A 218 -14.13 10.22 -16.79
CA ALA A 218 -14.78 10.09 -18.09
C ALA A 218 -15.62 8.81 -18.19
N ALA A 219 -15.14 7.70 -17.63
CA ALA A 219 -15.90 6.44 -17.57
C ALA A 219 -17.17 6.57 -16.73
N GLU A 220 -17.08 7.26 -15.59
CA GLU A 220 -18.23 7.54 -14.74
C GLU A 220 -19.23 8.46 -15.44
N ASP A 221 -18.78 9.55 -16.05
CA ASP A 221 -19.64 10.48 -16.80
C ASP A 221 -20.34 9.80 -17.99
N TYR A 222 -19.62 8.93 -18.72
CA TYR A 222 -20.23 8.14 -19.79
C TYR A 222 -21.36 7.26 -19.27
N ARG A 223 -21.17 6.56 -18.15
CA ARG A 223 -22.20 5.69 -17.56
C ARG A 223 -23.40 6.48 -17.02
N ASP A 224 -23.17 7.69 -16.53
CA ASP A 224 -24.23 8.60 -16.09
C ASP A 224 -24.98 9.28 -17.26
N GLY A 225 -24.56 9.02 -18.49
CA GLY A 225 -25.18 9.61 -19.68
C GLY A 225 -24.79 11.06 -19.92
N ARG A 226 -23.66 11.52 -19.33
CA ARG A 226 -23.11 12.85 -19.53
C ARG A 226 -22.27 12.92 -20.81
N ALA A 227 -22.02 14.15 -21.24
CA ALA A 227 -21.12 14.45 -22.35
C ALA A 227 -19.67 14.10 -21.96
N VAL A 228 -18.96 13.35 -22.82
CA VAL A 228 -17.58 12.92 -22.59
C VAL A 228 -16.72 13.22 -23.81
N PRO A 229 -16.22 14.45 -23.97
CA PRO A 229 -15.39 14.84 -25.11
C PRO A 229 -14.12 13.97 -25.24
N LEU A 230 -13.60 13.46 -24.12
CA LEU A 230 -12.42 12.62 -24.05
C LEU A 230 -12.57 11.31 -24.85
N PHE A 231 -13.80 10.79 -25.02
CA PHE A 231 -14.07 9.53 -25.74
C PHE A 231 -14.41 9.74 -27.22
N GLY A 232 -14.35 10.98 -27.70
CA GLY A 232 -14.55 11.32 -29.09
C GLY A 232 -15.69 12.32 -29.32
N PRO A 233 -15.75 12.89 -30.54
CA PRO A 233 -16.71 13.95 -30.86
C PRO A 233 -18.16 13.48 -30.77
N GLU A 234 -18.45 12.20 -31.07
CA GLU A 234 -19.77 11.61 -30.96
C GLU A 234 -20.30 11.55 -29.53
N HIS A 235 -19.40 11.59 -28.54
CA HIS A 235 -19.72 11.60 -27.11
C HIS A 235 -19.61 13.00 -26.47
N ALA A 236 -19.08 13.97 -27.21
CA ALA A 236 -18.88 15.34 -26.73
C ALA A 236 -20.18 16.13 -26.60
N ALA A 237 -21.15 15.86 -27.47
CA ALA A 237 -22.45 16.52 -27.52
C ALA A 237 -23.60 15.64 -26.99
N ASP A 238 -23.29 14.40 -26.62
CA ASP A 238 -24.32 13.40 -26.27
C ASP A 238 -24.50 13.30 -24.75
N GLY A 239 -25.27 14.20 -24.15
CA GLY A 239 -25.66 14.16 -22.75
C GLY A 239 -25.55 15.49 -22.03
N ASP A 240 -25.82 15.44 -20.72
CA ASP A 240 -25.69 16.59 -19.86
C ASP A 240 -24.22 16.95 -19.63
N GLN A 241 -23.95 18.21 -19.36
CA GLN A 241 -22.60 18.63 -19.04
C GLN A 241 -22.15 18.01 -17.70
N PRO A 242 -20.87 17.62 -17.56
CA PRO A 242 -20.33 17.23 -16.26
C PRO A 242 -20.55 18.32 -15.21
N PRO A 243 -20.72 17.96 -13.92
CA PRO A 243 -20.89 18.95 -12.88
C PRO A 243 -19.67 19.86 -12.77
N ALA A 244 -19.90 21.16 -12.49
CA ALA A 244 -18.81 22.13 -12.30
C ALA A 244 -17.93 21.75 -11.10
N GLU A 245 -18.52 21.17 -10.06
CA GLU A 245 -17.81 20.63 -8.92
C GLU A 245 -18.12 19.13 -8.82
N ARG A 246 -17.06 18.31 -8.89
CA ARG A 246 -17.17 16.86 -8.78
C ARG A 246 -17.06 16.42 -7.34
N LEU A 247 -18.01 15.58 -6.91
CA LEU A 247 -17.93 14.86 -5.65
C LEU A 247 -17.54 13.41 -5.92
N TYR A 248 -16.56 12.93 -5.18
CA TYR A 248 -16.06 11.57 -5.30
C TYR A 248 -16.69 10.67 -4.24
N ALA A 249 -16.92 9.41 -4.60
CA ALA A 249 -17.49 8.43 -3.70
C ALA A 249 -16.50 7.92 -2.65
N GLY A 250 -15.22 8.08 -2.91
CA GLY A 250 -14.16 7.63 -2.01
C GLY A 250 -12.82 8.27 -2.30
N PHE A 251 -11.82 7.78 -1.59
CA PHE A 251 -10.43 8.14 -1.81
C PHE A 251 -9.51 6.95 -1.49
N ARG A 252 -8.28 7.01 -2.00
CA ARG A 252 -7.17 6.16 -1.62
C ARG A 252 -6.05 7.05 -1.11
N LEU A 253 -5.69 6.87 0.14
CA LEU A 253 -4.69 7.66 0.82
C LEU A 253 -3.59 6.74 1.35
N TYR A 254 -2.35 7.17 1.28
CA TYR A 254 -1.23 6.49 1.92
C TYR A 254 -0.65 7.36 3.01
N ALA A 255 -0.53 6.80 4.20
CA ALA A 255 0.22 7.41 5.28
C ALA A 255 1.71 7.49 4.95
N ARG A 256 2.41 8.49 5.48
CA ARG A 256 3.84 8.66 5.26
C ARG A 256 4.68 7.61 5.97
N SER A 257 4.21 7.18 7.14
CA SER A 257 4.86 6.15 7.95
C SER A 257 3.83 5.28 8.66
N LEU A 258 4.26 4.14 9.21
CA LEU A 258 3.41 3.30 10.07
C LEU A 258 2.90 4.05 11.31
N ASP A 259 3.67 5.02 11.79
CA ASP A 259 3.31 5.82 12.96
C ASP A 259 2.15 6.78 12.68
N ASP A 260 1.94 7.14 11.42
CA ASP A 260 0.90 8.05 10.98
C ASP A 260 -0.45 7.37 10.71
N VAL A 261 -0.48 6.02 10.54
CA VAL A 261 -1.71 5.29 10.19
C VAL A 261 -2.77 5.41 11.28
N THR A 262 -2.42 5.13 12.54
CA THR A 262 -3.35 5.24 13.67
C THR A 262 -3.85 6.68 13.89
N PRO A 263 -2.98 7.72 13.93
CA PRO A 263 -3.44 9.10 14.02
C PRO A 263 -4.32 9.56 12.86
N LEU A 264 -4.07 9.11 11.63
CA LEU A 264 -4.91 9.42 10.48
C LEU A 264 -6.26 8.73 10.56
N ARG A 265 -6.32 7.45 10.98
CA ARG A 265 -7.57 6.75 11.26
C ARG A 265 -8.42 7.53 12.26
N ASP A 266 -7.83 7.93 13.38
CA ASP A 266 -8.53 8.66 14.44
C ASP A 266 -9.00 10.03 13.97
N PHE A 267 -8.20 10.71 13.14
CA PHE A 267 -8.58 11.97 12.48
C PHE A 267 -9.83 11.81 11.61
N PHE A 268 -9.89 10.78 10.77
CA PHE A 268 -11.06 10.52 9.92
C PHE A 268 -12.28 10.12 10.76
N GLN A 269 -12.11 9.31 11.80
CA GLN A 269 -13.20 8.93 12.70
C GLN A 269 -13.80 10.14 13.41
N GLN A 270 -12.98 11.12 13.84
CA GLN A 270 -13.46 12.38 14.43
C GLN A 270 -14.28 13.22 13.46
N GLN A 271 -14.05 13.09 12.17
CA GLN A 271 -14.84 13.71 11.11
C GLN A 271 -16.06 12.87 10.69
N GLY A 272 -16.34 11.77 11.37
CA GLY A 272 -17.44 10.86 11.04
C GLY A 272 -17.18 9.97 9.82
N ILE A 273 -15.93 9.89 9.35
CA ILE A 273 -15.53 9.07 8.21
C ILE A 273 -14.95 7.76 8.75
N THR A 274 -15.68 6.66 8.58
CA THR A 274 -15.14 5.32 8.89
C THR A 274 -14.17 4.90 7.78
N VAL A 275 -12.97 4.52 8.16
CA VAL A 275 -11.92 4.11 7.21
C VAL A 275 -11.46 2.69 7.48
N HIS A 276 -11.09 1.99 6.41
CA HIS A 276 -10.37 0.73 6.44
C HIS A 276 -8.86 1.00 6.49
N THR A 277 -8.16 0.37 7.42
CA THR A 277 -6.71 0.51 7.62
C THR A 277 -6.16 -0.75 8.26
N GLU A 278 -4.84 -0.95 8.16
CA GLU A 278 -4.11 -2.00 8.90
C GLU A 278 -3.63 -1.53 10.30
N ALA A 279 -4.26 -0.46 10.84
CA ALA A 279 -3.88 0.11 12.14
C ALA A 279 -3.89 -0.92 13.27
N GLU A 280 -4.86 -1.84 13.28
CA GLU A 280 -4.97 -2.87 14.32
C GLU A 280 -3.79 -3.85 14.27
N ALA A 281 -3.37 -4.28 13.08
CA ALA A 281 -2.20 -5.14 12.90
C ALA A 281 -0.91 -4.44 13.34
N ILE A 282 -0.77 -3.15 13.00
CA ILE A 282 0.36 -2.32 13.42
C ILE A 282 0.38 -2.21 14.95
N ASP A 283 -0.74 -1.88 15.58
CA ASP A 283 -0.86 -1.74 17.02
C ASP A 283 -0.58 -3.07 17.75
N GLN A 284 -0.99 -4.19 17.17
CA GLN A 284 -0.70 -5.53 17.73
C GLN A 284 0.80 -5.83 17.76
N VAL A 285 1.51 -5.55 16.66
CA VAL A 285 2.98 -5.74 16.57
C VAL A 285 3.69 -4.81 17.57
N ARG A 286 3.24 -3.55 17.69
CA ARG A 286 3.80 -2.59 18.67
C ARG A 286 3.61 -3.05 20.11
N ARG A 287 2.40 -3.51 20.48
CA ARG A 287 2.13 -4.05 21.84
C ARG A 287 3.03 -5.24 22.14
N LEU A 288 3.22 -6.13 21.17
CA LEU A 288 4.12 -7.28 21.31
C LEU A 288 5.56 -6.81 21.55
N SER A 289 6.07 -5.86 20.77
CA SER A 289 7.40 -5.27 20.95
C SER A 289 7.56 -4.65 22.33
N THR A 290 6.61 -3.81 22.75
CA THR A 290 6.65 -3.14 24.07
C THR A 290 6.60 -4.14 25.21
N SER A 291 5.77 -5.19 25.10
CA SER A 291 5.69 -6.24 26.13
C SER A 291 7.02 -7.00 26.28
N LEU A 292 7.67 -7.31 25.16
CA LEU A 292 8.99 -7.96 25.17
C LEU A 292 10.07 -7.04 25.76
N ASP A 293 10.02 -5.73 25.49
CA ASP A 293 10.93 -4.75 26.08
C ASP A 293 10.81 -4.66 27.61
N ILE A 294 9.59 -4.66 28.13
CA ILE A 294 9.32 -4.67 29.57
C ILE A 294 9.87 -5.95 30.22
N ILE A 295 9.60 -7.11 29.61
CA ILE A 295 10.09 -8.40 30.13
C ILE A 295 11.64 -8.42 30.11
N PHE A 296 12.25 -7.93 29.02
CA PHE A 296 13.70 -7.84 28.90
C PHE A 296 14.32 -6.95 29.99
N LEU A 297 13.69 -5.79 30.25
CA LEU A 297 14.14 -4.86 31.28
C LEU A 297 14.00 -5.48 32.68
N LEU A 298 12.91 -6.21 32.97
CA LEU A 298 12.69 -6.86 34.25
C LEU A 298 13.72 -7.98 34.50
N ILE A 299 13.95 -8.85 33.53
CA ILE A 299 14.92 -9.95 33.66
C ILE A 299 16.36 -9.40 33.76
N GLY A 300 16.72 -8.46 32.89
CA GLY A 300 18.03 -7.81 32.90
C GLY A 300 18.29 -7.03 34.18
N GLY A 301 17.29 -6.31 34.66
CA GLY A 301 17.35 -5.56 35.94
C GLY A 301 17.51 -6.49 37.16
N ALA A 302 16.74 -7.58 37.21
CA ALA A 302 16.85 -8.60 38.26
C ALA A 302 18.24 -9.27 38.27
N ALA A 303 18.78 -9.60 37.10
CA ALA A 303 20.10 -10.18 36.95
C ALA A 303 21.19 -9.21 37.41
N ALA A 304 21.11 -7.94 37.04
CA ALA A 304 22.07 -6.91 37.51
C ALA A 304 22.00 -6.67 39.02
N ALA A 305 20.80 -6.63 39.60
CA ALA A 305 20.60 -6.49 41.03
C ALA A 305 21.15 -7.70 41.83
N GLY A 306 20.93 -8.92 41.30
CA GLY A 306 21.50 -10.12 41.93
C GLY A 306 23.02 -10.16 41.89
N PHE A 307 23.63 -9.72 40.80
CA PHE A 307 25.09 -9.62 40.70
C PHE A 307 25.68 -8.58 41.69
N THR A 308 25.08 -7.40 41.80
CA THR A 308 25.54 -6.37 42.75
C THR A 308 25.39 -6.80 44.22
N ALA A 309 24.29 -7.49 44.55
CA ALA A 309 24.09 -8.04 45.89
C ALA A 309 25.12 -9.13 46.26
N SER A 310 25.50 -9.98 45.29
CA SER A 310 26.53 -11.00 45.47
C SER A 310 27.92 -10.43 45.70
N THR A 311 28.27 -9.32 45.07
CA THR A 311 29.58 -8.67 45.20
C THR A 311 29.70 -7.92 46.54
N THR A 312 28.60 -7.36 47.07
CA THR A 312 28.61 -6.65 48.35
C THR A 312 28.58 -7.58 49.56
N SER A 313 28.16 -8.82 49.43
CA SER A 313 28.16 -9.83 50.52
C SER A 313 29.52 -10.55 50.68
N SER A 314 30.44 -10.39 49.73
CA SER A 314 31.78 -11.02 49.76
C SER A 314 32.89 -10.07 50.26
N THR A 315 32.54 -8.86 50.69
CA THR A 315 33.41 -7.90 51.40
C THR A 315 33.04 -7.85 52.86
#